data_576d133b063e1d4e4c51edd024038b21
#
_entry.id   576d133b063e1d4e4c51edd024038b21
#
_cell.length_a   1.000
_cell.length_b   1.000
_cell.length_c   1.000
_cell.angle_alpha   90.00
_cell.angle_beta   90.00
_cell.angle_gamma   90.00
#
_symmetry.space_group_name_H-M   'P 1'
#
loop_
_entity.id
_entity.type
_entity.pdbx_description
1 polymer ?
#
loop_
_entity_poly.entity_id
_entity_poly.type
_entity_poly.pdbx_seq_one_letter_code
_entity_poly.pdbx_strand_id
1 'polypeptide(L)'
;DVIKQFSERILSLKDTITTEESTKMSLVVPLFQLLGYDVFNPNEFCPEYIADVGIKKGEKVDYAILENGQPNILVECKSCSEQLDKHSSQLFRYFGTSPAKFGILTNGIIYRFYTDLEESNKMDLVPFLEIDMTNLKDSSINELKKFCKDNFDKDKIFSTAEELKYSSKIKNILT
;
A
#
# COMPACT_ATOMS: atom_id res chain seq x y z
N ASP A 1 -7.97 5.18 19.88
CA ASP A 1 -7.31 5.50 18.61
C ASP A 1 -8.18 5.03 17.45
N VAL A 2 -8.37 5.89 16.45
CA VAL A 2 -9.21 5.62 15.28
C VAL A 2 -8.72 4.43 14.45
N ILE A 3 -7.41 4.20 14.40
CA ILE A 3 -6.84 3.06 13.68
C ILE A 3 -7.20 1.76 14.38
N LYS A 4 -7.15 1.72 15.71
CA LYS A 4 -7.56 0.54 16.49
C LYS A 4 -9.05 0.26 16.34
N GLN A 5 -9.88 1.29 16.36
CA GLN A 5 -11.32 1.16 16.10
C GLN A 5 -11.59 0.61 14.70
N PHE A 6 -10.83 1.06 13.72
CA PHE A 6 -10.92 0.56 12.36
C PHE A 6 -10.54 -0.93 12.26
N SER A 7 -9.50 -1.34 13.00
CA SER A 7 -9.11 -2.76 13.10
C SER A 7 -10.27 -3.62 13.64
N GLU A 8 -10.95 -3.16 14.67
CA GLU A 8 -12.13 -3.86 15.23
C GLU A 8 -13.25 -3.96 14.20
N ARG A 9 -13.46 -2.91 13.41
CA ARG A 9 -14.43 -2.91 12.33
C ARG A 9 -14.09 -3.95 11.26
N ILE A 10 -12.81 -4.06 10.88
CA ILE A 10 -12.36 -5.08 9.93
C ILE A 10 -12.68 -6.47 10.45
N LEU A 11 -12.37 -6.75 11.71
CA LEU A 11 -12.67 -8.04 12.34
C LEU A 11 -14.16 -8.38 12.28
N SER A 12 -15.05 -7.39 12.42
CA SER A 12 -16.48 -7.61 12.35
C SER A 12 -17.01 -7.81 10.93
N LEU A 13 -16.32 -7.32 9.91
CA LEU A 13 -16.80 -7.33 8.52
C LEU A 13 -16.14 -8.38 7.64
N LYS A 14 -14.92 -8.79 7.92
CA LYS A 14 -14.09 -9.59 7.01
C LYS A 14 -14.76 -10.87 6.50
N ASP A 15 -15.55 -11.54 7.34
CA ASP A 15 -16.19 -12.79 6.98
C ASP A 15 -17.41 -12.61 6.08
N THR A 16 -17.92 -11.38 5.96
CA THR A 16 -19.04 -11.05 5.07
C THR A 16 -18.57 -10.53 3.71
N ILE A 17 -17.28 -10.25 3.56
CA ILE A 17 -16.71 -9.70 2.33
C ILE A 17 -16.19 -10.84 1.47
N THR A 18 -16.77 -11.00 0.27
CA THR A 18 -16.48 -12.15 -0.59
C THR A 18 -15.89 -11.78 -1.95
N THR A 19 -15.87 -10.49 -2.30
CA THR A 19 -15.39 -10.04 -3.61
C THR A 19 -14.26 -9.02 -3.48
N GLU A 20 -13.50 -8.86 -4.55
CA GLU A 20 -12.46 -7.82 -4.63
C GLU A 20 -13.08 -6.42 -4.55
N GLU A 21 -14.18 -6.18 -5.26
CA GLU A 21 -14.87 -4.88 -5.22
C GLU A 21 -15.37 -4.54 -3.81
N SER A 22 -15.93 -5.50 -3.11
CA SER A 22 -16.37 -5.32 -1.72
C SER A 22 -15.18 -5.07 -0.80
N THR A 23 -14.06 -5.75 -1.03
CA THR A 23 -12.80 -5.51 -0.29
C THR A 23 -12.34 -4.07 -0.46
N LYS A 24 -12.28 -3.58 -1.70
CA LYS A 24 -11.88 -2.21 -1.99
C LYS A 24 -12.80 -1.20 -1.30
N MET A 25 -14.10 -1.36 -1.47
CA MET A 25 -15.09 -0.40 -0.99
C MET A 25 -15.22 -0.38 0.54
N SER A 26 -15.14 -1.54 1.17
CA SER A 26 -15.43 -1.67 2.60
C SER A 26 -14.19 -1.65 3.49
N LEU A 27 -13.02 -2.00 2.96
CA LEU A 27 -11.80 -2.12 3.75
C LEU A 27 -10.69 -1.15 3.28
N VAL A 28 -10.42 -1.09 1.98
CA VAL A 28 -9.27 -0.33 1.48
C VAL A 28 -9.55 1.16 1.40
N VAL A 29 -10.60 1.57 0.70
CA VAL A 29 -10.98 2.98 0.57
C VAL A 29 -11.21 3.64 1.93
N PRO A 30 -11.93 2.99 2.88
CA PRO A 30 -12.10 3.57 4.21
C PRO A 30 -10.79 3.78 4.97
N LEU A 31 -9.78 2.92 4.79
CA LEU A 31 -8.48 3.14 5.42
C LEU A 31 -7.82 4.41 4.89
N PHE A 32 -7.79 4.61 3.58
CA PHE A 32 -7.18 5.81 3.00
C PHE A 32 -7.94 7.09 3.39
N GLN A 33 -9.26 7.01 3.49
CA GLN A 33 -10.06 8.10 4.05
C GLN A 33 -9.63 8.43 5.48
N LEU A 34 -9.45 7.41 6.29
CA LEU A 34 -8.99 7.56 7.68
C LEU A 34 -7.58 8.15 7.76
N LEU A 35 -6.73 7.85 6.78
CA LEU A 35 -5.39 8.43 6.68
C LEU A 35 -5.40 9.88 6.17
N GLY A 36 -6.56 10.43 5.86
CA GLY A 36 -6.73 11.86 5.53
C GLY A 36 -6.85 12.18 4.04
N TYR A 37 -6.87 11.19 3.18
CA TYR A 37 -7.02 11.42 1.73
C TYR A 37 -8.49 11.63 1.38
N ASP A 38 -8.75 12.55 0.45
CA ASP A 38 -10.08 12.72 -0.12
C ASP A 38 -10.31 11.63 -1.18
N VAL A 39 -10.87 10.52 -0.74
CA VAL A 39 -11.07 9.34 -1.58
C VAL A 39 -12.15 9.52 -2.64
N PHE A 40 -12.90 10.62 -2.58
CA PHE A 40 -13.92 10.96 -3.57
C PHE A 40 -13.40 11.99 -4.60
N ASN A 41 -12.15 12.43 -4.45
CA ASN A 41 -11.51 13.36 -5.40
C ASN A 41 -10.49 12.58 -6.26
N PRO A 42 -10.80 12.32 -7.55
CA PRO A 42 -9.90 11.54 -8.41
C PRO A 42 -8.58 12.26 -8.72
N ASN A 43 -8.46 13.55 -8.44
CA ASN A 43 -7.19 14.28 -8.56
C ASN A 43 -6.24 13.98 -7.40
N GLU A 44 -6.74 13.39 -6.34
CA GLU A 44 -5.96 13.00 -5.16
C GLU A 44 -5.88 11.49 -5.00
N PHE A 45 -7.02 10.81 -5.10
CA PHE A 45 -7.15 9.36 -4.97
C PHE A 45 -7.82 8.83 -6.24
N CYS A 46 -7.02 8.40 -7.20
CA CYS A 46 -7.47 8.09 -8.56
C CYS A 46 -7.74 6.60 -8.70
N PRO A 47 -9.01 6.18 -8.88
CA PRO A 47 -9.32 4.79 -9.15
C PRO A 47 -8.96 4.43 -10.59
N GLU A 48 -8.64 3.17 -10.81
CA GLU A 48 -8.35 2.62 -12.14
C GLU A 48 -7.28 3.43 -12.88
N TYR A 49 -6.19 3.76 -12.17
CA TYR A 49 -5.13 4.59 -12.71
C TYR A 49 -4.38 3.85 -13.82
N ILE A 50 -4.25 4.51 -14.98
CA ILE A 50 -3.49 3.98 -16.11
C ILE A 50 -2.08 4.54 -16.01
N ALA A 51 -1.13 3.71 -15.60
CA ALA A 51 0.29 4.06 -15.65
C ALA A 51 0.72 3.93 -17.10
N ASP A 52 1.04 5.07 -17.71
CA ASP A 52 1.27 5.17 -19.13
C ASP A 52 2.45 4.32 -19.59
N VAL A 53 2.27 3.75 -20.74
CA VAL A 53 3.21 3.45 -21.80
C VAL A 53 3.74 2.02 -21.94
N GLY A 54 3.38 1.39 -23.04
CA GLY A 54 4.15 0.32 -23.70
C GLY A 54 3.92 -1.08 -23.15
N ILE A 55 3.22 -1.20 -22.05
CA ILE A 55 2.78 -2.45 -21.47
C ILE A 55 1.31 -2.60 -21.84
N LYS A 56 0.80 -3.76 -21.98
CA LYS A 56 -0.55 -4.09 -22.46
C LYS A 56 -1.57 -2.95 -22.32
N LYS A 57 -2.09 -2.45 -23.43
CA LYS A 57 -3.19 -1.47 -23.47
C LYS A 57 -4.33 -1.91 -22.57
N GLY A 58 -4.74 -1.03 -21.66
CA GLY A 58 -5.89 -1.25 -20.80
C GLY A 58 -5.59 -1.83 -19.42
N GLU A 59 -4.33 -2.13 -19.10
CA GLU A 59 -3.97 -2.50 -17.73
C GLU A 59 -4.04 -1.27 -16.82
N LYS A 60 -4.63 -1.45 -15.65
CA LYS A 60 -4.84 -0.38 -14.67
C LYS A 60 -4.38 -0.86 -13.31
N VAL A 61 -3.80 0.05 -12.53
CA VAL A 61 -3.62 -0.18 -11.10
C VAL A 61 -4.88 0.30 -10.38
N ASP A 62 -5.28 -0.39 -9.32
CA ASP A 62 -6.57 -0.13 -8.67
C ASP A 62 -6.71 1.32 -8.20
N TYR A 63 -5.68 1.86 -7.56
CA TYR A 63 -5.66 3.26 -7.13
C TYR A 63 -4.26 3.85 -7.25
N ALA A 64 -4.20 5.15 -7.49
CA ALA A 64 -3.00 5.94 -7.34
C ALA A 64 -3.29 7.14 -6.45
N ILE A 65 -2.40 7.41 -5.50
CA ILE A 65 -2.43 8.64 -4.72
C ILE A 65 -1.58 9.66 -5.46
N LEU A 66 -2.21 10.77 -5.86
CA LEU A 66 -1.60 11.79 -6.71
C LEU A 66 -1.27 13.03 -5.90
N GLU A 67 -0.17 13.66 -6.28
CA GLU A 67 0.21 15.00 -5.81
C GLU A 67 0.64 15.80 -7.04
N ASN A 68 -0.01 16.93 -7.28
CA ASN A 68 0.25 17.78 -8.46
C ASN A 68 0.16 16.97 -9.77
N GLY A 69 -0.80 16.07 -9.86
CA GLY A 69 -1.04 15.25 -11.05
C GLY A 69 -0.07 14.08 -11.24
N GLN A 70 0.89 13.89 -10.33
CA GLN A 70 1.86 12.81 -10.41
C GLN A 70 1.62 11.77 -9.30
N PRO A 71 1.73 10.47 -9.61
CA PRO A 71 1.52 9.45 -8.59
C PRO A 71 2.70 9.40 -7.61
N ASN A 72 2.36 9.40 -6.33
CA ASN A 72 3.30 9.14 -5.23
C ASN A 72 3.26 7.69 -4.80
N ILE A 73 2.05 7.14 -4.75
CA ILE A 73 1.79 5.78 -4.25
C ILE A 73 0.86 5.07 -5.22
N LEU A 74 1.21 3.86 -5.61
CA LEU A 74 0.33 2.97 -6.36
C LEU A 74 -0.23 1.92 -5.39
N VAL A 75 -1.53 1.60 -5.53
CA VAL A 75 -2.20 0.63 -4.67
C VAL A 75 -2.85 -0.44 -5.53
N GLU A 76 -2.48 -1.70 -5.31
CA GLU A 76 -3.09 -2.86 -5.96
C GLU A 76 -3.83 -3.69 -4.91
N CYS A 77 -5.08 -4.02 -5.21
CA CYS A 77 -5.97 -4.71 -4.29
C CYS A 77 -6.32 -6.10 -4.77
N LYS A 78 -6.43 -7.03 -3.83
CA LYS A 78 -6.97 -8.37 -4.04
C LYS A 78 -8.12 -8.60 -3.07
N SER A 79 -8.95 -9.60 -3.34
CA SER A 79 -10.01 -9.99 -2.42
C SER A 79 -9.43 -10.35 -1.04
N CYS A 80 -10.16 -10.04 0.03
CA CYS A 80 -9.71 -10.35 1.40
C CYS A 80 -9.58 -11.86 1.65
N SER A 81 -10.14 -12.71 0.80
CA SER A 81 -9.97 -14.16 0.86
C SER A 81 -8.69 -14.65 0.18
N GLU A 82 -7.98 -13.79 -0.55
CA GLU A 82 -6.76 -14.18 -1.26
C GLU A 82 -5.50 -13.88 -0.44
N GLN A 83 -4.51 -14.77 -0.56
CA GLN A 83 -3.17 -14.52 -0.04
C GLN A 83 -2.38 -13.69 -1.06
N LEU A 84 -1.48 -12.85 -0.57
CA LEU A 84 -0.77 -11.88 -1.42
C LEU A 84 0.50 -12.42 -2.07
N ASP A 85 0.96 -13.61 -1.73
CA ASP A 85 2.31 -14.09 -2.04
C ASP A 85 2.66 -14.18 -3.53
N LYS A 86 1.68 -14.21 -4.41
CA LYS A 86 1.92 -14.36 -5.86
C LYS A 86 1.30 -13.23 -6.68
N HIS A 87 1.00 -12.08 -6.06
CA HIS A 87 0.19 -11.05 -6.70
C HIS A 87 0.90 -9.70 -6.90
N SER A 88 2.22 -9.63 -6.70
CA SER A 88 2.96 -8.36 -6.82
C SER A 88 3.37 -7.99 -8.25
N SER A 89 3.24 -8.88 -9.22
CA SER A 89 3.79 -8.68 -10.57
C SER A 89 3.21 -7.49 -11.31
N GLN A 90 1.92 -7.25 -11.18
CA GLN A 90 1.26 -6.11 -11.83
C GLN A 90 1.74 -4.80 -11.21
N LEU A 91 1.75 -4.72 -9.88
CA LEU A 91 2.25 -3.57 -9.16
C LEU A 91 3.72 -3.29 -9.52
N PHE A 92 4.55 -4.34 -9.59
CA PHE A 92 5.95 -4.25 -9.98
C PHE A 92 6.11 -3.60 -11.37
N ARG A 93 5.30 -4.03 -12.35
CA ARG A 93 5.37 -3.47 -13.72
C ARG A 93 4.99 -1.99 -13.74
N TYR A 94 3.90 -1.62 -13.08
CA TYR A 94 3.44 -0.24 -13.05
C TYR A 94 4.37 0.69 -12.30
N PHE A 95 4.94 0.21 -11.21
CA PHE A 95 5.94 0.97 -10.46
C PHE A 95 7.11 1.36 -11.36
N GLY A 96 7.61 0.42 -12.15
CA GLY A 96 8.75 0.64 -13.04
C GLY A 96 8.50 1.63 -14.17
N THR A 97 7.24 1.88 -14.54
CA THR A 97 6.87 2.82 -15.61
C THR A 97 6.32 4.15 -15.09
N SER A 98 6.28 4.31 -13.79
CA SER A 98 5.65 5.45 -13.09
C SER A 98 6.70 6.19 -12.26
N PRO A 99 6.52 7.50 -12.00
CA PRO A 99 7.35 8.21 -11.03
C PRO A 99 6.97 7.92 -9.57
N ALA A 100 6.03 7.03 -9.31
CA ALA A 100 5.63 6.65 -7.96
C ALA A 100 6.82 6.14 -7.16
N LYS A 101 6.89 6.53 -5.90
CA LYS A 101 7.98 6.15 -4.99
C LYS A 101 7.63 4.95 -4.12
N PHE A 102 6.34 4.69 -3.94
CA PHE A 102 5.86 3.61 -3.09
C PHE A 102 4.77 2.81 -3.80
N GLY A 103 4.76 1.50 -3.52
CA GLY A 103 3.70 0.61 -3.94
C GLY A 103 3.10 -0.08 -2.72
N ILE A 104 1.79 -0.25 -2.74
CA ILE A 104 1.06 -0.97 -1.70
C ILE A 104 0.29 -2.11 -2.35
N LEU A 105 0.53 -3.33 -1.88
CA LEU A 105 -0.26 -4.51 -2.24
C LEU A 105 -1.09 -4.89 -1.03
N THR A 106 -2.39 -5.05 -1.20
CA THR A 106 -3.29 -5.32 -0.08
C THR A 106 -4.46 -6.21 -0.47
N ASN A 107 -4.94 -6.97 0.51
CA ASN A 107 -6.23 -7.66 0.46
C ASN A 107 -7.22 -7.07 1.49
N GLY A 108 -6.96 -5.85 1.97
CA GLY A 108 -7.78 -5.19 2.97
C GLY A 108 -7.48 -5.61 4.41
N ILE A 109 -6.79 -6.72 4.62
CA ILE A 109 -6.38 -7.24 5.93
C ILE A 109 -4.87 -7.06 6.09
N ILE A 110 -4.11 -7.53 5.11
CA ILE A 110 -2.66 -7.39 5.05
C ILE A 110 -2.32 -6.26 4.07
N TYR A 111 -1.41 -5.38 4.48
CA TYR A 111 -0.86 -4.32 3.64
C TYR A 111 0.64 -4.51 3.54
N ARG A 112 1.15 -4.67 2.33
CA ARG A 112 2.58 -4.79 2.03
C ARG A 112 3.04 -3.52 1.33
N PHE A 113 4.07 -2.89 1.89
CA PHE A 113 4.61 -1.62 1.43
C PHE A 113 5.95 -1.84 0.76
N TYR A 114 6.08 -1.36 -0.47
CA TYR A 114 7.27 -1.52 -1.30
C TYR A 114 7.85 -0.18 -1.70
N THR A 115 9.15 -0.15 -1.93
CA THR A 115 9.85 0.97 -2.56
C THR A 115 11.00 0.41 -3.43
N ASP A 116 11.93 1.26 -3.83
CA ASP A 116 13.01 0.90 -4.75
C ASP A 116 14.39 1.10 -4.09
N LEU A 117 14.66 0.36 -3.01
CA LEU A 117 15.91 0.46 -2.26
C LEU A 117 17.11 -0.12 -3.02
N GLU A 118 16.90 -1.21 -3.77
CA GLU A 118 17.98 -1.90 -4.47
C GLU A 118 18.38 -1.20 -5.77
N GLU A 119 17.41 -0.79 -6.56
CA GLU A 119 17.65 -0.17 -7.85
C GLU A 119 16.58 0.89 -8.12
N SER A 120 16.99 2.10 -8.44
CA SER A 120 16.08 3.22 -8.68
C SER A 120 15.04 2.88 -9.75
N ASN A 121 13.79 3.22 -9.49
CA ASN A 121 12.62 3.00 -10.35
C ASN A 121 12.30 1.52 -10.63
N LYS A 122 12.83 0.62 -9.81
CA LYS A 122 12.51 -0.79 -9.87
C LYS A 122 12.06 -1.24 -8.50
N MET A 123 10.79 -1.60 -8.38
CA MET A 123 10.23 -2.01 -7.09
C MET A 123 10.99 -3.22 -6.54
N ASP A 124 11.34 -3.17 -5.26
CA ASP A 124 11.96 -4.29 -4.57
C ASP A 124 11.03 -5.51 -4.59
N LEU A 125 11.61 -6.70 -4.59
CA LEU A 125 10.83 -7.95 -4.53
C LEU A 125 10.27 -8.21 -3.15
N VAL A 126 10.89 -7.65 -2.11
CA VAL A 126 10.50 -7.84 -0.71
C VAL A 126 9.93 -6.53 -0.18
N PRO A 127 8.76 -6.55 0.48
CA PRO A 127 8.23 -5.33 1.10
C PRO A 127 9.13 -4.89 2.24
N PHE A 128 9.25 -3.57 2.44
CA PHE A 128 9.97 -3.05 3.60
C PHE A 128 9.11 -3.04 4.87
N LEU A 129 7.81 -3.17 4.72
CA LEU A 129 6.86 -3.14 5.83
C LEU A 129 5.65 -3.99 5.47
N GLU A 130 5.20 -4.79 6.43
CA GLU A 130 3.95 -5.55 6.32
C GLU A 130 3.12 -5.27 7.57
N ILE A 131 1.86 -4.92 7.36
CA ILE A 131 0.94 -4.63 8.46
C ILE A 131 -0.26 -5.55 8.34
N ASP A 132 -0.57 -6.26 9.44
CA ASP A 132 -1.81 -7.02 9.59
C ASP A 132 -2.80 -6.17 10.37
N MET A 133 -3.84 -5.71 9.70
CA MET A 133 -4.85 -4.82 10.29
C MET A 133 -5.71 -5.52 11.35
N THR A 134 -5.69 -6.86 11.40
CA THR A 134 -6.40 -7.64 12.42
C THR A 134 -5.53 -7.93 13.64
N ASN A 135 -4.26 -7.63 13.58
CA ASN A 135 -3.30 -7.84 14.66
C ASN A 135 -2.32 -6.67 14.72
N LEU A 136 -2.84 -5.48 15.02
CA LEU A 136 -2.06 -4.24 15.04
C LEU A 136 -1.15 -4.19 16.26
N LYS A 137 0.11 -3.86 15.99
CA LYS A 137 1.11 -3.54 17.02
C LYS A 137 1.31 -2.02 17.04
N ASP A 138 1.77 -1.48 18.16
CA ASP A 138 2.03 -0.04 18.28
C ASP A 138 3.06 0.43 17.24
N SER A 139 4.08 -0.39 16.97
CA SER A 139 5.07 -0.10 15.93
C SER A 139 4.44 -0.02 14.54
N SER A 140 3.48 -0.90 14.22
CA SER A 140 2.76 -0.89 12.94
C SER A 140 1.92 0.37 12.80
N ILE A 141 1.25 0.78 13.86
CA ILE A 141 0.45 2.01 13.88
C ILE A 141 1.34 3.22 13.62
N ASN A 142 2.49 3.29 14.26
CA ASN A 142 3.44 4.39 14.08
C ASN A 142 3.95 4.47 12.64
N GLU A 143 4.24 3.34 12.02
CA GLU A 143 4.65 3.29 10.62
C GLU A 143 3.51 3.68 9.66
N LEU A 144 2.29 3.19 9.94
CA LEU A 144 1.11 3.53 9.13
C LEU A 144 0.82 5.03 9.17
N LYS A 145 1.00 5.67 10.31
CA LYS A 145 0.78 7.12 10.48
C LYS A 145 1.69 7.96 9.58
N LYS A 146 2.85 7.45 9.18
CA LYS A 146 3.73 8.15 8.24
C LYS A 146 3.11 8.29 6.85
N PHE A 147 2.14 7.44 6.51
CA PHE A 147 1.40 7.50 5.26
C PHE A 147 0.14 8.36 5.34
N CYS A 148 -0.20 8.91 6.51
CA CYS A 148 -1.24 9.94 6.60
C CYS A 148 -0.86 11.11 5.70
N LYS A 149 -1.86 11.68 5.01
CA LYS A 149 -1.65 12.79 4.08
C LYS A 149 -0.84 13.93 4.69
N ASP A 150 -1.18 14.33 5.91
CA ASP A 150 -0.53 15.46 6.58
C ASP A 150 0.90 15.16 7.05
N ASN A 151 1.26 13.90 7.18
CA ASN A 151 2.57 13.46 7.64
C ASN A 151 3.45 12.93 6.50
N PHE A 152 2.91 12.81 5.29
CA PHE A 152 3.60 12.15 4.20
C PHE A 152 4.83 12.92 3.78
N ASP A 153 5.99 12.28 3.91
CA ASP A 153 7.30 12.79 3.52
C ASP A 153 8.07 11.64 2.89
N LYS A 154 8.28 11.72 1.58
CA LYS A 154 8.93 10.65 0.80
C LYS A 154 10.29 10.28 1.34
N ASP A 155 11.09 11.28 1.71
CA ASP A 155 12.48 11.07 2.16
C ASP A 155 12.51 10.39 3.52
N LYS A 156 11.63 10.79 4.44
CA LYS A 156 11.51 10.16 5.76
C LYS A 156 11.05 8.71 5.66
N ILE A 157 10.07 8.44 4.82
CA ILE A 157 9.56 7.07 4.63
C ILE A 157 10.64 6.22 3.97
N PHE A 158 11.35 6.75 2.99
CA PHE A 158 12.46 6.05 2.34
C PHE A 158 13.58 5.71 3.32
N SER A 159 13.95 6.65 4.19
CA SER A 159 14.94 6.41 5.26
C SER A 159 14.46 5.34 6.23
N THR A 160 13.19 5.36 6.60
CA THR A 160 12.58 4.31 7.43
C THR A 160 12.66 2.96 6.75
N ALA A 161 12.38 2.89 5.46
CA ALA A 161 12.45 1.64 4.68
C ALA A 161 13.88 1.07 4.69
N GLU A 162 14.89 1.92 4.54
CA GLU A 162 16.30 1.52 4.65
C GLU A 162 16.61 0.94 6.02
N GLU A 163 16.17 1.61 7.09
CA GLU A 163 16.39 1.16 8.47
C GLU A 163 15.71 -0.17 8.74
N LEU A 164 14.47 -0.34 8.32
CA LEU A 164 13.71 -1.58 8.50
C LEU A 164 14.37 -2.74 7.76
N LYS A 165 14.84 -2.50 6.56
CA LYS A 165 15.54 -3.51 5.75
C LYS A 165 16.87 -3.91 6.39
N TYR A 166 17.65 -2.93 6.86
CA TYR A 166 18.91 -3.17 7.53
C TYR A 166 18.73 -3.98 8.82
N SER A 167 17.76 -3.61 9.65
CA SER A 167 17.43 -4.32 10.88
C SER A 167 17.01 -5.76 10.63
N SER A 168 16.23 -6.00 9.58
CA SER A 168 15.82 -7.33 9.16
C SER A 168 17.02 -8.19 8.75
N LYS A 169 17.97 -7.63 8.00
CA LYS A 169 19.18 -8.34 7.59
C LYS A 169 20.05 -8.71 8.78
N ILE A 170 20.24 -7.80 9.73
CA ILE A 170 21.02 -8.07 10.96
C ILE A 170 20.34 -9.17 11.77
N LYS A 171 19.04 -9.10 11.94
CA LYS A 171 18.25 -10.09 12.67
C LYS A 171 18.42 -11.49 12.06
N ASN A 172 18.40 -11.58 10.74
CA ASN A 172 18.60 -12.86 10.02
C ASN A 172 20.02 -13.41 10.18
N ILE A 173 21.02 -12.55 10.29
CA ILE A 173 22.42 -12.95 10.52
C ILE A 173 22.59 -13.48 11.95
N LEU A 174 21.92 -12.89 12.93
CA LEU A 174 22.04 -13.23 14.35
C LEU A 174 21.22 -14.47 14.76
N THR A 175 20.27 -14.88 13.93
CA THR A 175 19.48 -16.10 14.16
C THR A 175 20.00 -17.24 13.32
#